data_03a35aba58cca26b00bf721b918ebbf0
#
_entry.id   03a35aba58cca26b00bf721b918ebbf0
#
_cell.length_a   1.000
_cell.length_b   1.000
_cell.length_c   1.000
_cell.angle_alpha   90.00
_cell.angle_beta   90.00
_cell.angle_gamma   90.00
#
_symmetry.space_group_name_H-M   'P 1'
#
loop_
_entity.id
_entity.type
_entity.pdbx_description
1 polymer ?
#
loop_
_entity_poly.entity_id
_entity_poly.type
_entity_poly.pdbx_seq_one_letter_code
_entity_poly.pdbx_strand_id
1 'polypeptide(L)'
;MARRSKVNSVILMWAIAFTIRFIKEAIKAGRITELLISGALLGGTYFLLFPLMKVTFWWILLIPLGIFSLYWYYLFSHEKITCLEADPNWVDRSWWWDLDGWEFEEEAAKVFRLNGYKAKVTQKTGDGGIDILMYKDDKKVIVQCKHYSSPVAVAVARELNGLKDDFKADELILVASSGVTKACTDFIKNKPYFKIYDLEDIIRMGLRPAYSS
;
A
#
# COMPACT_ATOMS: atom_id res chain seq x y z
N MET A 1 28.60 32.35 18.71
CA MET A 1 28.51 30.95 19.23
C MET A 1 27.08 30.43 19.38
N ALA A 2 26.08 31.21 19.74
CA ALA A 2 24.71 30.75 20.00
C ALA A 2 23.91 30.21 18.79
N ARG A 3 24.26 30.60 17.54
CA ARG A 3 23.53 30.15 16.35
C ARG A 3 23.87 28.71 15.93
N ARG A 4 25.09 28.24 16.25
CA ARG A 4 25.54 26.87 15.95
C ARG A 4 24.92 25.82 16.87
N SER A 5 24.60 26.17 18.11
CA SER A 5 23.98 25.23 19.07
C SER A 5 22.51 24.94 18.75
N LYS A 6 21.76 25.93 18.21
CA LYS A 6 20.35 25.75 17.80
C LYS A 6 20.19 24.84 16.57
N VAL A 7 21.11 24.93 15.60
CA VAL A 7 21.08 24.07 14.41
C VAL A 7 21.35 22.61 14.80
N ASN A 8 22.29 22.36 15.70
CA ASN A 8 22.61 21.00 16.16
C ASN A 8 21.45 20.39 16.95
N SER A 9 20.72 21.17 17.74
CA SER A 9 19.55 20.67 18.48
C SER A 9 18.37 20.31 17.57
N VAL A 10 18.15 21.06 16.49
CA VAL A 10 17.09 20.77 15.51
C VAL A 10 17.40 19.49 14.72
N ILE A 11 18.63 19.33 14.26
CA ILE A 11 19.08 18.11 13.55
C ILE A 11 18.96 16.89 14.46
N LEU A 12 19.36 17.02 15.73
CA LEU A 12 19.24 15.94 16.69
C LEU A 12 17.78 15.56 16.96
N MET A 13 16.88 16.50 17.10
CA MET A 13 15.44 16.27 17.27
C MET A 13 14.83 15.56 16.05
N TRP A 14 15.21 15.95 14.84
CA TRP A 14 14.76 15.27 13.62
C TRP A 14 15.27 13.83 13.53
N ALA A 15 16.54 13.60 13.87
CA ALA A 15 17.12 12.25 13.90
C ALA A 15 16.40 11.35 14.91
N ILE A 16 16.13 11.86 16.12
CA ILE A 16 15.40 11.11 17.17
C ILE A 16 13.96 10.81 16.71
N ALA A 17 13.24 11.80 16.18
CA ALA A 17 11.87 11.61 15.70
C ALA A 17 11.80 10.58 14.55
N PHE A 18 12.77 10.63 13.64
CA PHE A 18 12.87 9.66 12.54
C PHE A 18 13.13 8.24 13.06
N THR A 19 14.07 8.09 14.00
CA THR A 19 14.39 6.78 14.62
C THR A 19 13.18 6.18 15.35
N ILE A 20 12.46 7.01 16.13
CA ILE A 20 11.25 6.56 16.84
C ILE A 20 10.16 6.10 15.86
N ARG A 21 9.92 6.87 14.80
CA ARG A 21 8.95 6.51 13.77
C ARG A 21 9.33 5.20 13.08
N PHE A 22 10.61 5.06 12.75
CA PHE A 22 11.17 3.87 12.15
C PHE A 22 10.99 2.62 13.03
N ILE A 23 11.34 2.70 14.33
CA ILE A 23 11.16 1.58 15.27
C ILE A 23 9.69 1.18 15.35
N LYS A 24 8.76 2.15 15.40
CA LYS A 24 7.32 1.89 15.42
C LYS A 24 6.85 1.14 14.18
N GLU A 25 7.30 1.54 12.99
CA GLU A 25 6.92 0.87 11.74
C GLU A 25 7.52 -0.55 11.65
N ALA A 26 8.78 -0.75 12.10
CA ALA A 26 9.39 -2.07 12.12
C ALA A 26 8.69 -3.05 13.10
N ILE A 27 8.26 -2.55 14.27
CA ILE A 27 7.46 -3.33 15.23
C ILE A 27 6.11 -3.70 14.61
N LYS A 28 5.44 -2.75 13.95
CA LYS A 28 4.16 -2.96 13.29
C LYS A 28 4.25 -3.96 12.12
N ALA A 29 5.40 -3.99 11.43
CA ALA A 29 5.68 -4.94 10.36
C ALA A 29 6.15 -6.33 10.84
N GLY A 30 6.22 -6.59 12.16
CA GLY A 30 6.67 -7.87 12.71
C GLY A 30 8.17 -8.17 12.55
N ARG A 31 8.99 -7.15 12.20
CA ARG A 31 10.44 -7.32 11.92
C ARG A 31 11.33 -7.02 13.12
N ILE A 32 10.90 -7.42 14.30
CA ILE A 32 11.62 -7.13 15.56
C ILE A 32 12.99 -7.79 15.58
N THR A 33 13.12 -9.03 15.06
CA THR A 33 14.38 -9.77 15.01
C THR A 33 15.45 -9.07 14.14
N GLU A 34 15.06 -8.55 12.98
CA GLU A 34 15.97 -7.80 12.10
C GLU A 34 16.45 -6.50 12.78
N LEU A 35 15.56 -5.86 13.53
CA LEU A 35 15.85 -4.63 14.25
C LEU A 35 16.86 -4.89 15.42
N LEU A 36 16.71 -6.00 16.14
CA LEU A 36 17.62 -6.41 17.20
C LEU A 36 19.00 -6.80 16.67
N ILE A 37 19.05 -7.55 15.56
CA ILE A 37 20.32 -7.96 14.93
C ILE A 37 21.09 -6.73 14.42
N SER A 38 20.40 -5.79 13.75
CA SER A 38 21.05 -4.58 13.24
C SER A 38 21.51 -3.65 14.37
N GLY A 39 20.75 -3.54 15.45
CA GLY A 39 21.14 -2.79 16.65
C GLY A 39 22.36 -3.39 17.36
N ALA A 40 22.42 -4.72 17.48
CA ALA A 40 23.55 -5.43 18.06
C ALA A 40 24.84 -5.29 17.23
N LEU A 41 24.73 -5.35 15.90
CA LEU A 41 25.87 -5.14 15.00
C LEU A 41 26.41 -3.71 15.08
N LEU A 42 25.54 -2.70 15.11
CA LEU A 42 25.95 -1.31 15.25
C LEU A 42 26.56 -1.01 16.63
N GLY A 43 25.96 -1.54 17.69
CA GLY A 43 26.48 -1.40 19.06
C GLY A 43 27.82 -2.08 19.24
N GLY A 44 27.98 -3.28 18.69
CA GLY A 44 29.24 -4.04 18.74
C GLY A 44 30.37 -3.33 17.99
N THR A 45 30.13 -2.82 16.80
CA THR A 45 31.15 -2.05 16.03
C THR A 45 31.50 -0.74 16.73
N TYR A 46 30.54 -0.05 17.33
CA TYR A 46 30.77 1.16 18.12
C TYR A 46 31.67 0.86 19.33
N PHE A 47 31.36 -0.21 20.09
CA PHE A 47 32.10 -0.59 21.28
C PHE A 47 33.56 -1.00 20.98
N LEU A 48 33.81 -1.67 19.85
CA LEU A 48 35.16 -2.06 19.41
C LEU A 48 36.01 -0.89 18.90
N LEU A 49 35.38 0.12 18.29
CA LEU A 49 36.08 1.26 17.69
C LEU A 49 36.27 2.43 18.67
N PHE A 50 35.40 2.53 19.70
CA PHE A 50 35.43 3.64 20.65
C PHE A 50 36.80 3.85 21.36
N PRO A 51 37.50 2.80 21.85
CA PRO A 51 38.81 2.99 22.52
C PRO A 51 39.94 3.40 21.56
N LEU A 52 39.78 3.19 20.26
CA LEU A 52 40.78 3.58 19.24
C LEU A 52 40.64 5.03 18.82
N MET A 53 39.51 5.66 19.15
CA MET A 53 39.18 7.01 18.69
C MET A 53 39.33 8.06 19.80
N LYS A 54 40.60 8.46 20.08
CA LYS A 54 40.87 9.79 20.68
C LYS A 54 40.61 10.89 19.67
N VAL A 55 39.40 10.95 19.09
CA VAL A 55 39.16 11.82 17.94
C VAL A 55 37.98 12.75 18.13
N THR A 56 38.29 14.01 18.00
CA THR A 56 37.39 15.17 17.88
C THR A 56 36.54 15.17 16.59
N PHE A 57 36.43 14.09 15.84
CA PHE A 57 35.72 13.99 14.58
C PHE A 57 34.42 13.20 14.70
N TRP A 58 33.38 13.86 15.16
CA TRP A 58 31.99 13.35 15.17
C TRP A 58 31.46 12.95 13.78
N TRP A 59 32.08 13.43 12.71
CA TRP A 59 31.75 13.12 11.31
C TRP A 59 31.85 11.64 10.98
N ILE A 60 32.83 10.93 11.52
CA ILE A 60 33.09 9.51 11.22
C ILE A 60 31.96 8.62 11.80
N LEU A 61 31.23 9.10 12.81
CA LEU A 61 30.06 8.42 13.36
C LEU A 61 28.78 8.73 12.59
N LEU A 62 28.69 9.94 12.02
CA LEU A 62 27.49 10.36 11.29
C LEU A 62 27.41 9.76 9.88
N ILE A 63 28.54 9.47 9.24
CA ILE A 63 28.57 8.88 7.89
C ILE A 63 28.00 7.46 7.87
N PRO A 64 28.42 6.51 8.72
CA PRO A 64 27.84 5.16 8.76
C PRO A 64 26.37 5.18 9.15
N LEU A 65 25.95 6.06 10.07
CA LEU A 65 24.54 6.24 10.46
C LEU A 65 23.72 6.79 9.31
N GLY A 66 24.26 7.71 8.53
CA GLY A 66 23.62 8.25 7.33
C GLY A 66 23.47 7.20 6.22
N ILE A 67 24.54 6.46 5.94
CA ILE A 67 24.54 5.36 4.94
C ILE A 67 23.56 4.26 5.39
N PHE A 68 23.59 3.89 6.66
CA PHE A 68 22.67 2.91 7.22
C PHE A 68 21.21 3.38 7.14
N SER A 69 20.94 4.63 7.48
CA SER A 69 19.62 5.22 7.35
C SER A 69 19.13 5.28 5.90
N LEU A 70 20.01 5.62 4.95
CA LEU A 70 19.73 5.60 3.52
C LEU A 70 19.52 4.17 2.99
N TYR A 71 20.35 3.23 3.43
CA TYR A 71 20.23 1.82 3.05
C TYR A 71 18.91 1.22 3.56
N TRP A 72 18.55 1.49 4.82
CA TRP A 72 17.27 1.06 5.38
C TRP A 72 16.08 1.81 4.78
N TYR A 73 16.20 3.10 4.50
CA TYR A 73 15.20 3.84 3.74
C TYR A 73 15.04 3.24 2.35
N TYR A 74 16.12 2.87 1.68
CA TYR A 74 16.10 2.16 0.41
C TYR A 74 15.40 0.79 0.53
N LEU A 75 15.72 -0.01 1.53
CA LEU A 75 15.07 -1.32 1.76
C LEU A 75 13.59 -1.19 2.12
N PHE A 76 13.19 -0.14 2.83
CA PHE A 76 11.82 0.08 3.24
C PHE A 76 10.99 0.90 2.25
N SER A 77 11.57 1.80 1.49
CA SER A 77 10.90 2.56 0.44
C SER A 77 10.75 1.75 -0.84
N HIS A 78 11.68 0.84 -1.10
CA HIS A 78 11.44 -0.32 -1.91
C HIS A 78 10.69 -1.36 -1.03
N GLU A 79 9.46 -1.06 -0.58
CA GLU A 79 8.46 -2.12 -0.54
C GLU A 79 8.73 -2.91 -1.81
N LYS A 80 9.08 -4.20 -1.64
CA LYS A 80 9.32 -5.09 -2.76
C LYS A 80 8.33 -4.72 -3.86
N ILE A 81 8.80 -4.12 -4.93
CA ILE A 81 8.31 -4.49 -6.21
C ILE A 81 8.75 -5.97 -6.30
N THR A 82 8.12 -6.83 -5.52
CA THR A 82 7.94 -8.20 -5.92
C THR A 82 7.42 -7.99 -7.32
N CYS A 83 8.13 -8.47 -8.31
CA CYS A 83 7.56 -8.71 -9.62
C CYS A 83 6.21 -9.33 -9.26
N LEU A 84 5.15 -8.54 -9.33
CA LEU A 84 3.80 -9.01 -9.13
C LEU A 84 3.59 -9.86 -10.35
N GLU A 85 3.97 -11.13 -10.27
CA GLU A 85 3.67 -12.11 -11.28
C GLU A 85 2.19 -12.42 -11.12
N ALA A 86 1.51 -12.56 -12.25
CA ALA A 86 0.14 -13.03 -12.26
C ALA A 86 0.08 -14.38 -11.55
N ASP A 87 -0.82 -14.51 -10.59
CA ASP A 87 -1.03 -15.79 -9.90
C ASP A 87 -1.57 -16.79 -10.95
N PRO A 88 -0.95 -17.96 -11.11
CA PRO A 88 -1.41 -18.98 -12.06
C PRO A 88 -2.86 -19.43 -11.80
N ASN A 89 -3.36 -19.31 -10.57
CA ASN A 89 -4.73 -19.65 -10.22
C ASN A 89 -5.76 -18.67 -10.81
N TRP A 90 -5.35 -17.45 -11.16
CA TRP A 90 -6.28 -16.45 -11.71
C TRP A 90 -6.90 -16.82 -13.06
N VAL A 91 -6.31 -17.79 -13.77
CA VAL A 91 -6.88 -18.34 -15.02
C VAL A 91 -8.14 -19.16 -14.71
N ASP A 92 -8.18 -19.78 -13.55
CA ASP A 92 -9.30 -20.64 -13.16
C ASP A 92 -10.43 -19.82 -12.51
N ARG A 93 -11.54 -19.72 -13.24
CA ARG A 93 -12.73 -19.04 -12.76
C ARG A 93 -13.32 -19.69 -11.50
N SER A 94 -13.21 -21.02 -11.37
CA SER A 94 -13.74 -21.75 -10.20
C SER A 94 -12.99 -21.37 -8.94
N TRP A 95 -11.68 -21.18 -9.03
CA TRP A 95 -10.85 -20.72 -7.94
C TRP A 95 -11.31 -19.37 -7.36
N TRP A 96 -11.71 -18.42 -8.23
CA TRP A 96 -12.25 -17.12 -7.78
C TRP A 96 -13.56 -17.28 -7.00
N TRP A 97 -14.39 -18.28 -7.35
CA TRP A 97 -15.65 -18.52 -6.66
C TRP A 97 -15.49 -19.21 -5.30
N ASP A 98 -14.39 -19.91 -5.09
CA ASP A 98 -14.06 -20.58 -3.83
C ASP A 98 -13.49 -19.61 -2.78
N LEU A 99 -13.10 -18.39 -3.18
CA LEU A 99 -12.60 -17.36 -2.27
C LEU A 99 -13.72 -16.84 -1.35
N ASP A 100 -13.36 -16.53 -0.11
CA ASP A 100 -14.24 -15.73 0.74
C ASP A 100 -14.23 -14.26 0.31
N GLY A 101 -15.13 -13.45 0.91
CA GLY A 101 -15.25 -12.03 0.54
C GLY A 101 -13.95 -11.24 0.77
N TRP A 102 -13.21 -11.55 1.83
CA TRP A 102 -11.93 -10.90 2.14
C TRP A 102 -10.82 -11.31 1.17
N GLU A 103 -10.72 -12.61 0.90
CA GLU A 103 -9.77 -13.15 -0.06
C GLU A 103 -10.01 -12.57 -1.45
N PHE A 104 -11.27 -12.46 -1.87
CA PHE A 104 -11.64 -11.84 -3.13
C PHE A 104 -11.18 -10.36 -3.22
N GLU A 105 -11.36 -9.57 -2.16
CA GLU A 105 -10.90 -8.18 -2.08
C GLU A 105 -9.37 -8.09 -2.19
N GLU A 106 -8.63 -8.95 -1.49
CA GLU A 106 -7.16 -8.99 -1.53
C GLU A 106 -6.64 -9.38 -2.91
N GLU A 107 -7.25 -10.38 -3.56
CA GLU A 107 -6.86 -10.80 -4.91
C GLU A 107 -7.19 -9.73 -5.95
N ALA A 108 -8.35 -9.10 -5.87
CA ALA A 108 -8.69 -7.96 -6.71
C ALA A 108 -7.68 -6.81 -6.53
N ALA A 109 -7.27 -6.52 -5.28
CA ALA A 109 -6.25 -5.51 -5.01
C ALA A 109 -4.88 -5.88 -5.62
N LYS A 110 -4.48 -7.18 -5.65
CA LYS A 110 -3.27 -7.64 -6.32
C LYS A 110 -3.35 -7.39 -7.83
N VAL A 111 -4.49 -7.70 -8.45
CA VAL A 111 -4.72 -7.42 -9.87
C VAL A 111 -4.60 -5.93 -10.18
N PHE A 112 -5.17 -5.06 -9.34
CA PHE A 112 -5.02 -3.61 -9.51
C PHE A 112 -3.56 -3.15 -9.36
N ARG A 113 -2.81 -3.73 -8.40
CA ARG A 113 -1.37 -3.42 -8.23
C ARG A 113 -0.58 -3.78 -9.48
N LEU A 114 -0.84 -4.95 -10.10
CA LEU A 114 -0.23 -5.35 -11.38
C LEU A 114 -0.52 -4.36 -12.52
N ASN A 115 -1.66 -3.67 -12.45
CA ASN A 115 -2.05 -2.66 -13.42
C ASN A 115 -1.61 -1.24 -13.03
N GLY A 116 -0.65 -1.10 -12.10
CA GLY A 116 0.01 0.15 -11.73
C GLY A 116 -0.74 1.00 -10.71
N TYR A 117 -1.76 0.46 -10.06
CA TYR A 117 -2.41 1.13 -8.94
C TYR A 117 -1.65 0.87 -7.64
N LYS A 118 -1.53 1.88 -6.80
CA LYS A 118 -1.11 1.71 -5.40
C LYS A 118 -2.37 1.35 -4.59
N ALA A 119 -2.73 0.07 -4.56
CA ALA A 119 -3.97 -0.42 -3.97
C ALA A 119 -3.73 -0.99 -2.55
N LYS A 120 -4.62 -0.63 -1.63
CA LYS A 120 -4.64 -1.11 -0.25
C LYS A 120 -6.06 -1.51 0.12
N VAL A 121 -6.24 -2.75 0.60
CA VAL A 121 -7.50 -3.22 1.18
C VAL A 121 -7.74 -2.49 2.50
N THR A 122 -8.96 -2.04 2.74
CA THR A 122 -9.36 -1.33 3.95
C THR A 122 -9.72 -2.32 5.06
N GLN A 123 -9.74 -1.85 6.30
CA GLN A 123 -10.18 -2.71 7.41
C GLN A 123 -11.71 -2.63 7.54
N LYS A 124 -12.37 -3.76 7.80
CA LYS A 124 -13.84 -3.92 7.83
C LYS A 124 -14.61 -3.02 8.81
N THR A 125 -13.98 -2.17 9.58
CA THR A 125 -14.62 -1.35 10.61
C THR A 125 -14.46 0.13 10.31
N GLY A 126 -15.57 0.78 9.94
CA GLY A 126 -15.66 2.25 9.87
C GLY A 126 -15.46 2.90 8.50
N ASP A 127 -15.27 2.14 7.44
CA ASP A 127 -14.87 2.66 6.12
C ASP A 127 -16.05 2.90 5.15
N GLY A 128 -17.29 2.93 5.67
CA GLY A 128 -18.46 3.27 4.86
C GLY A 128 -18.75 2.31 3.69
N GLY A 129 -18.18 1.08 3.69
CA GLY A 129 -18.40 0.10 2.62
C GLY A 129 -17.38 0.19 1.47
N ILE A 130 -16.24 0.87 1.68
CA ILE A 130 -15.11 0.86 0.75
C ILE A 130 -14.22 -0.31 1.10
N ASP A 131 -13.95 -1.18 0.13
CA ASP A 131 -13.14 -2.38 0.33
C ASP A 131 -11.68 -2.16 -0.08
N ILE A 132 -11.42 -1.35 -1.14
CA ILE A 132 -10.06 -1.03 -1.56
C ILE A 132 -9.94 0.48 -1.80
N LEU A 133 -8.89 1.07 -1.22
CA LEU A 133 -8.46 2.43 -1.53
C LEU A 133 -7.21 2.37 -2.39
N MET A 134 -7.22 3.05 -3.53
CA MET A 134 -6.06 3.04 -4.43
C MET A 134 -5.78 4.39 -5.07
N TYR A 135 -4.55 4.53 -5.57
CA TYR A 135 -4.07 5.73 -6.25
C TYR A 135 -3.36 5.36 -7.54
N LYS A 136 -3.60 6.14 -8.60
CA LYS A 136 -2.88 6.05 -9.88
C LYS A 136 -2.87 7.44 -10.53
N ASP A 137 -1.72 7.90 -11.01
CA ASP A 137 -1.55 9.19 -11.71
C ASP A 137 -2.17 10.36 -10.91
N ASP A 138 -1.86 10.41 -9.59
CA ASP A 138 -2.37 11.37 -8.61
C ASP A 138 -3.90 11.35 -8.38
N LYS A 139 -4.62 10.41 -9.01
CA LYS A 139 -6.04 10.21 -8.80
C LYS A 139 -6.30 9.27 -7.65
N LYS A 140 -7.25 9.65 -6.79
CA LYS A 140 -7.78 8.81 -5.72
C LYS A 140 -8.95 8.00 -6.23
N VAL A 141 -8.87 6.69 -6.09
CA VAL A 141 -9.90 5.75 -6.53
C VAL A 141 -10.39 4.93 -5.34
N ILE A 142 -11.70 4.86 -5.16
CA ILE A 142 -12.32 3.97 -4.18
C ILE A 142 -13.03 2.83 -4.88
N VAL A 143 -12.90 1.65 -4.31
CA VAL A 143 -13.43 0.41 -4.88
C VAL A 143 -14.31 -0.28 -3.87
N GLN A 144 -15.46 -0.76 -4.32
CA GLN A 144 -16.32 -1.68 -3.59
C GLN A 144 -16.34 -3.01 -4.33
N CYS A 145 -16.13 -4.11 -3.60
CA CYS A 145 -16.16 -5.46 -4.13
C CYS A 145 -17.44 -6.16 -3.69
N LYS A 146 -18.09 -6.86 -4.61
CA LYS A 146 -19.27 -7.67 -4.32
C LYS A 146 -19.09 -9.06 -4.91
N HIS A 147 -18.77 -10.00 -4.02
CA HIS A 147 -18.61 -11.40 -4.36
C HIS A 147 -19.92 -12.15 -4.13
N TYR A 148 -20.84 -12.04 -5.09
CA TYR A 148 -22.19 -12.62 -5.03
C TYR A 148 -22.43 -13.57 -6.20
N SER A 149 -23.29 -14.57 -5.99
CA SER A 149 -23.76 -15.48 -7.03
C SER A 149 -24.82 -14.87 -7.96
N SER A 150 -25.32 -13.67 -7.65
CA SER A 150 -26.34 -12.98 -8.42
C SER A 150 -25.89 -11.56 -8.78
N PRO A 151 -26.41 -10.97 -9.90
CA PRO A 151 -26.04 -9.63 -10.33
C PRO A 151 -26.33 -8.57 -9.26
N VAL A 152 -25.39 -7.65 -9.09
CA VAL A 152 -25.46 -6.58 -8.08
C VAL A 152 -26.51 -5.55 -8.46
N ALA A 153 -27.39 -5.20 -7.52
CA ALA A 153 -28.47 -4.25 -7.71
C ALA A 153 -27.96 -2.79 -7.74
N VAL A 154 -28.71 -1.90 -8.35
CA VAL A 154 -28.42 -0.46 -8.48
C VAL A 154 -28.25 0.25 -7.13
N ALA A 155 -28.81 -0.28 -6.05
CA ALA A 155 -28.67 0.28 -4.71
C ALA A 155 -27.20 0.40 -4.29
N VAL A 156 -26.41 -0.63 -4.55
CA VAL A 156 -24.95 -0.65 -4.25
C VAL A 156 -24.20 0.44 -5.03
N ALA A 157 -24.51 0.60 -6.31
CA ALA A 157 -23.86 1.65 -7.11
C ALA A 157 -24.25 3.07 -6.63
N ARG A 158 -25.47 3.25 -6.13
CA ARG A 158 -25.92 4.53 -5.53
C ARG A 158 -25.21 4.81 -4.22
N GLU A 159 -25.06 3.80 -3.38
CA GLU A 159 -24.34 3.87 -2.11
C GLU A 159 -22.86 4.26 -2.36
N LEU A 160 -22.14 3.54 -3.22
CA LEU A 160 -20.77 3.86 -3.59
C LEU A 160 -20.67 5.28 -4.21
N ASN A 161 -21.63 5.68 -5.03
CA ASN A 161 -21.64 7.02 -5.60
C ASN A 161 -21.82 8.11 -4.54
N GLY A 162 -22.56 7.85 -3.46
CA GLY A 162 -22.70 8.77 -2.33
C GLY A 162 -21.41 9.03 -1.59
N LEU A 163 -20.51 8.05 -1.55
CA LEU A 163 -19.22 8.16 -0.85
C LEU A 163 -18.18 9.00 -1.62
N LYS A 164 -18.42 9.31 -2.89
CA LYS A 164 -17.46 10.01 -3.74
C LYS A 164 -16.95 11.30 -3.14
N ASP A 165 -17.84 12.15 -2.70
CA ASP A 165 -17.51 13.50 -2.18
C ASP A 165 -16.94 13.43 -0.76
N ASP A 166 -17.46 12.54 0.08
CA ASP A 166 -16.99 12.32 1.44
C ASP A 166 -15.52 11.89 1.46
N PHE A 167 -15.15 10.99 0.54
CA PHE A 167 -13.79 10.49 0.39
C PHE A 167 -12.93 11.33 -0.57
N LYS A 168 -13.49 12.37 -1.20
CA LYS A 168 -12.81 13.17 -2.25
C LYS A 168 -12.18 12.26 -3.31
N ALA A 169 -12.96 11.29 -3.79
CA ALA A 169 -12.50 10.34 -4.78
C ALA A 169 -12.66 10.92 -6.19
N ASP A 170 -11.66 10.72 -7.04
CA ASP A 170 -11.70 11.11 -8.45
C ASP A 170 -12.45 10.06 -9.28
N GLU A 171 -12.27 8.78 -8.96
CA GLU A 171 -12.88 7.67 -9.66
C GLU A 171 -13.49 6.65 -8.67
N LEU A 172 -14.56 5.99 -9.11
CA LEU A 172 -15.25 4.93 -8.39
C LEU A 172 -15.19 3.64 -9.20
N ILE A 173 -14.96 2.52 -8.53
CA ILE A 173 -14.98 1.21 -9.18
C ILE A 173 -15.86 0.27 -8.36
N LEU A 174 -16.81 -0.37 -9.03
CA LEU A 174 -17.57 -1.49 -8.48
C LEU A 174 -17.05 -2.78 -9.13
N VAL A 175 -16.48 -3.67 -8.34
CA VAL A 175 -16.10 -5.02 -8.76
C VAL A 175 -17.24 -5.95 -8.36
N ALA A 176 -17.86 -6.61 -9.34
CA ALA A 176 -19.04 -7.46 -9.13
C ALA A 176 -18.84 -8.82 -9.79
N SER A 177 -18.55 -9.88 -9.00
CA SER A 177 -18.23 -11.22 -9.53
C SER A 177 -19.27 -11.81 -10.49
N SER A 178 -20.58 -11.54 -10.26
CA SER A 178 -21.68 -11.95 -11.13
C SER A 178 -22.20 -10.82 -12.04
N GLY A 179 -21.39 -9.75 -12.21
CA GLY A 179 -21.86 -8.57 -12.95
C GLY A 179 -22.93 -7.78 -12.21
N VAL A 180 -23.63 -6.90 -12.95
CA VAL A 180 -24.61 -5.96 -12.39
C VAL A 180 -25.93 -6.01 -13.16
N THR A 181 -26.99 -5.55 -12.52
CA THR A 181 -28.30 -5.43 -13.18
C THR A 181 -28.29 -4.30 -14.22
N LYS A 182 -29.21 -4.38 -15.21
CA LYS A 182 -29.41 -3.33 -16.21
C LYS A 182 -29.64 -1.95 -15.57
N ALA A 183 -30.44 -1.88 -14.49
CA ALA A 183 -30.69 -0.64 -13.75
C ALA A 183 -29.37 -0.04 -13.18
N CYS A 184 -28.42 -0.86 -12.78
CA CYS A 184 -27.10 -0.41 -12.34
C CYS A 184 -26.29 0.18 -13.50
N THR A 185 -26.26 -0.51 -14.64
CA THR A 185 -25.59 -0.03 -15.87
C THR A 185 -26.18 1.30 -16.34
N ASP A 186 -27.51 1.41 -16.36
CA ASP A 186 -28.22 2.65 -16.75
C ASP A 186 -27.90 3.80 -15.79
N PHE A 187 -27.77 3.53 -14.49
CA PHE A 187 -27.42 4.53 -13.48
C PHE A 187 -26.03 5.14 -13.69
N ILE A 188 -25.05 4.34 -14.10
CA ILE A 188 -23.65 4.81 -14.28
C ILE A 188 -23.38 5.38 -15.67
N LYS A 189 -24.25 5.16 -16.66
CA LYS A 189 -24.05 5.50 -18.08
C LYS A 189 -23.52 6.92 -18.32
N ASN A 190 -23.97 7.88 -17.53
CA ASN A 190 -23.58 9.29 -17.64
C ASN A 190 -22.55 9.72 -16.57
N LYS A 191 -21.83 8.76 -15.97
CA LYS A 191 -20.84 9.01 -14.92
C LYS A 191 -19.47 8.49 -15.36
N PRO A 192 -18.67 9.28 -16.10
CA PRO A 192 -17.39 8.83 -16.64
C PRO A 192 -16.36 8.45 -15.57
N TYR A 193 -16.57 8.93 -14.33
CA TYR A 193 -15.75 8.61 -13.17
C TYR A 193 -16.13 7.30 -12.49
N PHE A 194 -17.24 6.64 -12.91
CA PHE A 194 -17.72 5.39 -12.33
C PHE A 194 -17.50 4.23 -13.30
N LYS A 195 -16.76 3.21 -12.88
CA LYS A 195 -16.45 2.01 -13.66
C LYS A 195 -17.02 0.77 -12.98
N ILE A 196 -17.42 -0.20 -13.77
CA ILE A 196 -17.79 -1.53 -13.30
C ILE A 196 -16.82 -2.52 -13.92
N TYR A 197 -16.33 -3.44 -13.13
CA TYR A 197 -15.58 -4.61 -13.56
C TYR A 197 -16.30 -5.86 -13.08
N ASP A 198 -16.54 -6.79 -13.97
CA ASP A 198 -16.98 -8.13 -13.62
C ASP A 198 -15.77 -9.07 -13.39
N LEU A 199 -16.04 -10.33 -13.07
CA LEU A 199 -14.98 -11.30 -12.81
C LEU A 199 -14.08 -11.51 -14.05
N GLU A 200 -14.66 -11.52 -15.25
CA GLU A 200 -13.89 -11.69 -16.49
C GLU A 200 -12.95 -10.51 -16.74
N ASP A 201 -13.37 -9.31 -16.41
CA ASP A 201 -12.53 -8.12 -16.50
C ASP A 201 -11.34 -8.21 -15.54
N ILE A 202 -11.58 -8.64 -14.28
CA ILE A 202 -10.52 -8.82 -13.28
C ILE A 202 -9.53 -9.91 -13.72
N ILE A 203 -10.02 -11.05 -14.19
CA ILE A 203 -9.17 -12.13 -14.72
C ILE A 203 -8.34 -11.61 -15.89
N ARG A 204 -8.95 -10.93 -16.86
CA ARG A 204 -8.27 -10.36 -18.02
C ARG A 204 -7.18 -9.37 -17.65
N MET A 205 -7.46 -8.50 -16.65
CA MET A 205 -6.50 -7.54 -16.13
C MET A 205 -5.33 -8.23 -15.41
N GLY A 206 -5.58 -9.34 -14.72
CA GLY A 206 -4.56 -10.13 -14.06
C GLY A 206 -3.63 -10.85 -15.02
N LEU A 207 -4.19 -11.38 -16.12
CA LEU A 207 -3.44 -12.14 -17.13
C LEU A 207 -2.69 -11.24 -18.17
N ARG A 208 -3.15 -10.01 -18.36
CA ARG A 208 -2.56 -9.04 -19.30
C ARG A 208 -2.40 -7.70 -18.62
N PRO A 209 -1.47 -7.57 -17.67
CA PRO A 209 -1.26 -6.29 -17.01
C PRO A 209 -0.82 -5.21 -18.00
N ALA A 210 -1.28 -3.98 -17.78
CA ALA A 210 -1.08 -2.84 -18.69
C ALA A 210 0.39 -2.47 -18.96
N TYR A 211 1.33 -3.03 -18.18
CA TYR A 211 2.77 -2.78 -18.30
C TYR A 211 3.55 -3.91 -18.98
N SER A 212 2.88 -4.91 -19.55
CA SER A 212 3.53 -6.02 -20.29
C SER A 212 3.78 -5.70 -21.78
N SER A 213 3.71 -4.43 -22.17
CA SER A 213 3.99 -3.97 -23.54
C SER A 213 5.23 -3.09 -23.61
#